data_23cfc8310c7bb4fa3af187d286126a2f
#
_entry.id   23cfc8310c7bb4fa3af187d286126a2f
#
_cell.length_a   1.000
_cell.length_b   1.000
_cell.length_c   1.000
_cell.angle_alpha   90.00
_cell.angle_beta   90.00
_cell.angle_gamma   90.00
#
_symmetry.space_group_name_H-M   'P 1'
#
loop_
_entity.id
_entity.type
_entity.pdbx_description
1 polymer ?
#
loop_
_entity_poly.entity_id
_entity_poly.type
_entity_poly.pdbx_seq_one_letter_code
_entity_poly.pdbx_strand_id
1 'polypeptide(L)'
;MEHCTSIYSNAMGTVWQDDRGRGFWLEWLGSHYFFRYPEFQELIRQSKRIDLERMVMDSSPQGDFTIFSPGNTERLFVLTLCEAWMLKDLLDGTQAMLDLHRIVQDRLYSFAWA
;
A
#
# COMPACT_ATOMS: atom_id res chain seq x y z
N MET A 1 -17.01 2.72 2.71
CA MET A 1 -16.62 3.84 1.87
C MET A 1 -17.46 3.87 0.61
N GLU A 2 -18.38 4.81 0.57
CA GLU A 2 -19.18 5.02 -0.62
C GLU A 2 -18.30 5.61 -1.72
N HIS A 3 -18.57 5.25 -2.96
CA HIS A 3 -17.85 5.73 -4.14
C HIS A 3 -16.37 5.35 -4.17
N CYS A 4 -16.01 4.26 -3.52
CA CYS A 4 -14.67 3.69 -3.57
C CYS A 4 -14.73 2.21 -3.88
N THR A 5 -13.71 1.73 -4.57
CA THR A 5 -13.57 0.32 -4.93
C THR A 5 -12.40 -0.28 -4.18
N SER A 6 -12.64 -1.38 -3.46
CA SER A 6 -11.58 -2.11 -2.77
C SER A 6 -10.64 -2.74 -3.79
N ILE A 7 -9.34 -2.49 -3.63
CA ILE A 7 -8.32 -3.05 -4.51
C ILE A 7 -7.69 -4.30 -3.90
N TYR A 8 -7.28 -4.20 -2.65
CA TYR A 8 -6.61 -5.30 -1.96
C TYR A 8 -6.79 -5.13 -0.46
N SER A 9 -6.85 -6.23 0.27
CA SER A 9 -6.95 -6.19 1.72
C SER A 9 -6.20 -7.37 2.35
N ASN A 10 -5.79 -7.17 3.58
CA ASN A 10 -5.27 -8.24 4.43
C ASN A 10 -5.81 -8.06 5.85
N ALA A 11 -5.27 -8.82 6.80
CA ALA A 11 -5.79 -8.82 8.17
C ALA A 11 -5.69 -7.46 8.88
N MET A 12 -4.77 -6.59 8.43
CA MET A 12 -4.52 -5.31 9.11
C MET A 12 -5.05 -4.09 8.37
N GLY A 13 -5.43 -4.24 7.11
CA GLY A 13 -5.90 -3.08 6.38
C GLY A 13 -6.47 -3.36 5.01
N THR A 14 -6.90 -2.29 4.35
CA THR A 14 -7.50 -2.33 3.02
C THR A 14 -7.10 -1.08 2.26
N VAL A 15 -6.84 -1.25 0.97
CA VAL A 15 -6.65 -0.11 0.06
C VAL A 15 -7.87 0.01 -0.84
N TRP A 16 -8.41 1.22 -0.90
CA TRP A 16 -9.57 1.56 -1.72
C TRP A 16 -9.17 2.58 -2.77
N GLN A 17 -9.66 2.42 -3.98
CA GLN A 17 -9.49 3.43 -5.03
C GLN A 17 -10.74 4.31 -5.07
N ASP A 18 -10.52 5.62 -5.11
CA ASP A 18 -11.62 6.57 -5.29
C ASP A 18 -12.19 6.42 -6.71
N ASP A 19 -13.50 6.22 -6.82
CA ASP A 19 -14.17 6.00 -8.10
C ASP A 19 -14.09 7.22 -9.03
N ARG A 20 -13.83 8.40 -8.46
CA ARG A 20 -13.63 9.62 -9.24
C ARG A 20 -12.19 9.82 -9.70
N GLY A 21 -11.31 8.87 -9.37
CA GLY A 21 -9.91 8.91 -9.82
C GLY A 21 -9.03 9.92 -9.10
N ARG A 22 -9.44 10.40 -7.91
CA ARG A 22 -8.67 11.40 -7.16
C ARG A 22 -7.49 10.82 -6.41
N GLY A 23 -7.55 9.53 -6.08
CA GLY A 23 -6.47 8.87 -5.35
C GLY A 23 -6.93 7.59 -4.66
N PHE A 24 -6.28 7.30 -3.54
CA PHE A 24 -6.49 6.06 -2.81
C PHE A 24 -6.73 6.34 -1.32
N TRP A 25 -7.57 5.50 -0.72
CA TRP A 25 -7.76 5.46 0.71
C TRP A 25 -7.03 4.24 1.27
N LEU A 26 -6.24 4.45 2.29
CA LEU A 26 -5.61 3.39 3.06
C LEU A 26 -6.33 3.29 4.40
N GLU A 27 -6.98 2.16 4.64
CA GLU A 27 -7.47 1.80 5.96
C GLU A 27 -6.40 0.94 6.61
N TRP A 28 -5.87 1.41 7.73
CA TRP A 28 -4.76 0.73 8.42
C TRP A 28 -5.02 0.74 9.92
N LEU A 29 -5.15 -0.44 10.50
CA LEU A 29 -5.39 -0.63 11.94
C LEU A 29 -6.54 0.26 12.46
N GLY A 30 -7.61 0.34 11.68
CA GLY A 30 -8.80 1.09 12.03
C GLY A 30 -8.79 2.57 11.70
N SER A 31 -7.68 3.10 11.20
CA SER A 31 -7.59 4.50 10.78
C SER A 31 -7.60 4.61 9.26
N HIS A 32 -8.07 5.75 8.76
CA HIS A 32 -8.20 5.99 7.33
C HIS A 32 -7.32 7.15 6.92
N TYR A 33 -6.57 6.96 5.82
CA TYR A 33 -5.64 7.95 5.27
C TYR A 33 -5.89 8.08 3.77
N PHE A 34 -5.97 9.33 3.29
CA PHE A 34 -6.15 9.58 1.86
C PHE A 34 -4.83 10.01 1.23
N PHE A 35 -4.51 9.43 0.08
CA PHE A 35 -3.31 9.74 -0.70
C PHE A 35 -3.71 10.03 -2.14
N ARG A 36 -3.22 11.14 -2.69
CA ARG A 36 -3.30 11.40 -4.12
C ARG A 36 -2.36 10.43 -4.85
N TYR A 37 -2.54 10.32 -6.16
CA TYR A 37 -1.72 9.40 -6.97
C TYR A 37 -0.22 9.51 -6.71
N PRO A 38 0.41 10.70 -6.81
CA PRO A 38 1.85 10.80 -6.56
C PRO A 38 2.25 10.43 -5.13
N GLU A 39 1.41 10.80 -4.17
CA GLU A 39 1.65 10.50 -2.76
C GLU A 39 1.55 9.00 -2.50
N PHE A 40 0.61 8.33 -3.14
CA PHE A 40 0.44 6.89 -2.99
C PHE A 40 1.60 6.12 -3.63
N GLN A 41 2.10 6.58 -4.78
CA GLN A 41 3.27 5.99 -5.41
C GLN A 41 4.51 6.14 -4.53
N GLU A 42 4.65 7.28 -3.86
CA GLU A 42 5.74 7.49 -2.91
C GLU A 42 5.59 6.59 -1.68
N LEU A 43 4.37 6.39 -1.20
CA LEU A 43 4.08 5.45 -0.11
C LEU A 43 4.54 4.05 -0.47
N ILE A 44 4.21 3.57 -1.66
CA ILE A 44 4.64 2.25 -2.14
C ILE A 44 6.16 2.18 -2.23
N ARG A 45 6.79 3.22 -2.80
CA ARG A 45 8.24 3.27 -2.93
C ARG A 45 8.94 3.19 -1.57
N GLN A 46 8.44 3.94 -0.61
CA GLN A 46 9.01 3.93 0.74
C GLN A 46 8.80 2.59 1.44
N SER A 47 7.66 1.94 1.23
CA SER A 47 7.42 0.63 1.82
C SER A 47 8.43 -0.41 1.35
N LYS A 48 8.90 -0.30 0.10
CA LYS A 48 9.90 -1.21 -0.45
C LYS A 48 11.26 -1.06 0.20
N ARG A 49 11.53 0.08 0.85
CA ARG A 49 12.77 0.34 1.58
C ARG A 49 12.78 -0.26 2.98
N ILE A 50 11.64 -0.73 3.46
CA ILE A 50 11.57 -1.39 4.76
C ILE A 50 12.32 -2.72 4.65
N ASP A 51 13.38 -2.85 5.42
CA ASP A 51 14.24 -4.04 5.40
C ASP A 51 13.77 -5.02 6.47
N LEU A 52 12.90 -5.94 6.08
CA LEU A 52 12.37 -6.96 6.99
C LEU A 52 13.44 -7.93 7.44
N GLU A 53 14.38 -8.26 6.56
CA GLU A 53 15.47 -9.17 6.89
C GLU A 53 16.32 -8.60 8.02
N ARG A 54 16.65 -7.31 7.94
CA ARG A 54 17.41 -6.64 9.00
C ARG A 54 16.63 -6.66 10.32
N MET A 55 15.32 -6.44 10.28
CA MET A 55 14.50 -6.47 11.49
C MET A 55 14.49 -7.86 12.13
N VAL A 56 14.43 -8.91 11.32
CA VAL A 56 14.47 -10.29 11.81
C VAL A 56 15.85 -10.63 12.38
N MET A 57 16.92 -10.17 11.73
CA MET A 57 18.29 -10.51 12.11
C MET A 57 18.82 -9.67 13.27
N ASP A 58 18.22 -8.53 13.56
CA ASP A 58 18.61 -7.64 14.65
C ASP A 58 17.98 -8.13 15.96
N SER A 59 18.83 -8.65 16.85
CA SER A 59 18.39 -9.17 18.16
C SER A 59 18.23 -8.08 19.21
N SER A 60 18.54 -6.82 18.90
CA SER A 60 18.33 -5.70 19.82
C SER A 60 16.86 -5.30 19.90
N PRO A 61 16.42 -4.62 20.98
CA PRO A 61 15.04 -4.12 21.04
C PRO A 61 14.67 -3.17 19.90
N GLN A 62 15.65 -2.50 19.29
CA GLN A 62 15.45 -1.61 18.16
C GLN A 62 15.12 -2.37 16.87
N GLY A 63 15.52 -3.64 16.76
CA GLY A 63 15.20 -4.48 15.61
C GLY A 63 13.71 -4.88 15.54
N ASP A 64 12.99 -4.76 16.67
CA ASP A 64 11.58 -5.13 16.72
C ASP A 64 10.65 -4.07 16.10
N PHE A 65 11.18 -2.88 15.81
CA PHE A 65 10.39 -1.76 15.30
C PHE A 65 11.08 -1.09 14.13
N THR A 66 10.28 -0.55 13.23
CA THR A 66 10.77 0.35 12.19
C THR A 66 9.90 1.60 12.17
N ILE A 67 10.50 2.73 11.81
CA ILE A 67 9.80 3.99 11.66
C ILE A 67 9.53 4.19 10.17
N PHE A 68 8.29 4.43 9.83
CA PHE A 68 7.84 4.63 8.47
C PHE A 68 7.15 5.99 8.38
N SER A 69 7.67 6.85 7.50
CA SER A 69 7.11 8.19 7.27
C SER A 69 6.64 8.30 5.84
N PRO A 70 5.33 8.20 5.59
CA PRO A 70 4.82 8.36 4.22
C PRO A 70 5.04 9.80 3.74
N GLY A 71 5.63 9.93 2.57
CA GLY A 71 5.96 11.12 1.80
C GLY A 71 5.53 12.47 2.35
N ASN A 72 4.36 12.93 1.99
CA ASN A 72 3.89 14.29 2.28
C ASN A 72 3.04 14.40 3.54
N THR A 73 3.04 13.39 4.39
CA THR A 73 2.31 13.44 5.65
C THR A 73 3.27 13.73 6.79
N GLU A 74 2.81 14.50 7.76
CA GLU A 74 3.55 14.75 8.99
C GLU A 74 3.47 13.57 9.96
N ARG A 75 2.83 12.49 9.54
CA ARG A 75 2.59 11.33 10.38
C ARG A 75 3.73 10.35 10.30
N LEU A 76 4.13 9.85 11.45
CA LEU A 76 5.10 8.77 11.56
C LEU A 76 4.36 7.50 11.99
N PHE A 77 4.69 6.41 11.34
CA PHE A 77 4.21 5.09 11.73
C PHE A 77 5.36 4.33 12.37
N VAL A 78 5.17 3.91 13.60
CA VAL A 78 6.10 3.00 14.26
C VAL A 78 5.52 1.60 14.09
N LEU A 79 6.21 0.75 13.33
CA LEU A 79 5.70 -0.56 12.93
C LEU A 79 6.51 -1.66 13.63
N THR A 80 5.81 -2.62 14.20
CA THR A 80 6.43 -3.88 14.61
C THR A 80 6.80 -4.68 13.36
N LEU A 81 7.58 -5.75 13.53
CA LEU A 81 7.94 -6.64 12.42
C LEU A 81 6.69 -7.16 11.70
N CYS A 82 5.70 -7.62 12.46
CA CYS A 82 4.46 -8.15 11.89
C CYS A 82 3.70 -7.06 11.12
N GLU A 83 3.60 -5.87 11.70
CA GLU A 83 2.93 -4.74 11.05
C GLU A 83 3.68 -4.30 9.78
N ALA A 84 5.00 -4.25 9.82
CA ALA A 84 5.83 -3.91 8.65
C ALA A 84 5.62 -4.93 7.53
N TRP A 85 5.62 -6.22 7.87
CA TRP A 85 5.33 -7.28 6.92
C TRP A 85 3.96 -7.09 6.28
N MET A 86 2.93 -6.88 7.10
CA MET A 86 1.56 -6.74 6.62
C MET A 86 1.35 -5.47 5.79
N LEU A 87 2.03 -4.38 6.13
CA LEU A 87 1.95 -3.16 5.34
C LEU A 87 2.62 -3.35 3.97
N LYS A 88 3.80 -3.99 3.92
CA LYS A 88 4.45 -4.31 2.65
C LYS A 88 3.58 -5.23 1.80
N ASP A 89 2.98 -6.26 2.41
CA ASP A 89 2.05 -7.16 1.71
C ASP A 89 0.86 -6.37 1.14
N LEU A 90 0.28 -5.49 1.93
CA LEU A 90 -0.88 -4.70 1.52
C LEU A 90 -0.55 -3.80 0.33
N LEU A 91 0.59 -3.12 0.36
CA LEU A 91 0.98 -2.20 -0.70
C LEU A 91 1.49 -2.94 -1.95
N ASP A 92 2.23 -4.02 -1.77
CA ASP A 92 2.68 -4.86 -2.89
C ASP A 92 1.49 -5.55 -3.57
N GLY A 93 0.56 -6.06 -2.78
CA GLY A 93 -0.67 -6.66 -3.31
C GLY A 93 -1.53 -5.66 -4.06
N THR A 94 -1.63 -4.44 -3.55
CA THR A 94 -2.34 -3.35 -4.23
C THR A 94 -1.70 -3.05 -5.59
N GLN A 95 -0.36 -2.92 -5.63
CA GLN A 95 0.35 -2.66 -6.87
C GLN A 95 0.13 -3.78 -7.88
N ALA A 96 0.21 -5.03 -7.44
CA ALA A 96 -0.02 -6.19 -8.28
C ALA A 96 -1.44 -6.19 -8.88
N MET A 97 -2.45 -5.85 -8.07
CA MET A 97 -3.83 -5.79 -8.53
C MET A 97 -4.06 -4.66 -9.53
N LEU A 98 -3.44 -3.49 -9.30
CA LEU A 98 -3.52 -2.38 -10.24
C LEU A 98 -2.84 -2.72 -11.57
N ASP A 99 -1.69 -3.37 -11.52
CA ASP A 99 -0.98 -3.79 -12.73
C ASP A 99 -1.77 -4.85 -13.50
N LEU A 100 -2.36 -5.82 -12.80
CA LEU A 100 -3.19 -6.84 -13.42
C LEU A 100 -4.40 -6.22 -14.10
N HIS A 101 -5.07 -5.30 -13.43
CA HIS A 101 -6.25 -4.61 -13.98
C HIS A 101 -5.89 -3.86 -15.26
N ARG A 102 -4.76 -3.17 -15.27
CA ARG A 102 -4.27 -2.46 -16.46
C ARG A 102 -3.99 -3.41 -17.61
N ILE A 103 -3.33 -4.54 -17.33
CA ILE A 103 -3.03 -5.55 -18.35
C ILE A 103 -4.31 -6.12 -18.95
N VAL A 104 -5.28 -6.45 -18.10
CA VAL A 104 -6.58 -6.98 -18.56
C VAL A 104 -7.30 -5.95 -19.42
N GLN A 105 -7.34 -4.68 -19.01
CA GLN A 105 -7.98 -3.63 -19.79
C GLN A 105 -7.29 -3.43 -21.14
N ASP A 106 -5.96 -3.41 -21.17
CA ASP A 106 -5.20 -3.26 -22.40
C ASP A 106 -5.48 -4.42 -23.37
N ARG A 107 -5.55 -5.65 -22.84
CA ARG A 107 -5.86 -6.83 -23.65
C ARG A 107 -7.28 -6.79 -24.20
N LEU A 108 -8.25 -6.44 -23.39
CA LEU A 108 -9.64 -6.33 -23.82
C LEU A 108 -9.81 -5.24 -24.87
N TYR A 109 -9.14 -4.12 -24.67
CA TYR A 109 -9.18 -3.01 -25.63
C TYR A 109 -8.57 -3.39 -26.96
N SER A 110 -7.41 -4.04 -26.94
CA SER A 110 -6.75 -4.55 -28.16
C SER A 110 -7.64 -5.56 -28.90
N PHE A 111 -8.28 -6.45 -28.15
CA PHE A 111 -9.17 -7.47 -28.70
C PHE A 111 -10.39 -6.83 -29.38
N ALA A 112 -10.95 -5.78 -28.80
CA ALA A 112 -12.13 -5.12 -29.33
C ALA A 112 -11.87 -4.40 -30.65
N TRP A 113 -10.62 -4.04 -30.92
CA TRP A 113 -10.22 -3.33 -32.14
C TRP A 113 -9.45 -4.21 -33.14
N ALA A 114 -9.29 -5.47 -32.83
CA ALA A 114 -8.56 -6.41 -33.68
C ALA A 114 -9.41 -6.87 -34.90
#